data_9f27f817cc19305fb4d9f9c7b3fd3b7e
#
_entry.id   9f27f817cc19305fb4d9f9c7b3fd3b7e
#
_cell.length_a   1.000
_cell.length_b   1.000
_cell.length_c   1.000
_cell.angle_alpha   90.00
_cell.angle_beta   90.00
_cell.angle_gamma   90.00
#
_symmetry.space_group_name_H-M   'P 1'
#
loop_
_entity.id
_entity.type
_entity.pdbx_description
1 polymer ?
#
loop_
_entity_poly.entity_id
_entity_poly.type
_entity_poly.pdbx_seq_one_letter_code
_entity_poly.pdbx_strand_id
1 'polypeptide(L)'
;LSNCTVGVIGTGKIGRTVIAHLQGFGCKILAYDLYQSDEVAQMAEYVPLDELYARSDVITLHTNATAENHHLINAESLAKMKDGVLIVNTARGALIDEEALIAALESGKVGGAGLDVVEEENDLVYFNRAGAALPHRTMNILRSMPNVIVSPHNAFYTDVNVASMVRSGFEELTDFVAGRSNPCEVPL
;
A
#
# COMPACT_ATOMS: atom_id res chain seq x y z
N LEU A 1 -6.81 7.76 16.72
CA LEU A 1 -6.61 8.44 15.43
C LEU A 1 -7.20 9.85 15.36
N SER A 2 -8.19 10.21 16.21
CA SER A 2 -8.90 11.50 16.14
C SER A 2 -8.02 12.76 16.15
N ASN A 3 -6.82 12.68 16.72
CA ASN A 3 -5.86 13.79 16.75
C ASN A 3 -4.76 13.69 15.66
N CYS A 4 -4.87 12.71 14.75
CA CYS A 4 -3.88 12.47 13.71
C CYS A 4 -4.36 12.99 12.36
N THR A 5 -3.39 13.32 11.50
CA THR A 5 -3.61 13.56 10.08
C THR A 5 -3.16 12.30 9.32
N VAL A 6 -4.05 11.72 8.53
CA VAL A 6 -3.77 10.55 7.70
C VAL A 6 -3.66 10.97 6.25
N GLY A 7 -2.51 10.72 5.63
CA GLY A 7 -2.27 10.92 4.21
C GLY A 7 -2.56 9.64 3.43
N VAL A 8 -3.46 9.71 2.47
CA VAL A 8 -3.84 8.58 1.59
C VAL A 8 -3.30 8.84 0.19
N ILE A 9 -2.38 8.01 -0.26
CA ILE A 9 -1.79 8.08 -1.60
C ILE A 9 -2.44 7.02 -2.49
N GLY A 10 -3.16 7.49 -3.50
CA GLY A 10 -4.02 6.67 -4.35
C GLY A 10 -5.46 6.66 -3.85
N THR A 11 -6.38 7.22 -4.65
CA THR A 11 -7.81 7.34 -4.33
C THR A 11 -8.70 6.51 -5.25
N GLY A 12 -8.14 5.41 -5.77
CA GLY A 12 -8.88 4.39 -6.50
C GLY A 12 -9.89 3.65 -5.59
N LYS A 13 -10.40 2.52 -6.02
CA LYS A 13 -11.43 1.76 -5.27
C LYS A 13 -11.04 1.47 -3.82
N ILE A 14 -9.80 1.04 -3.58
CA ILE A 14 -9.31 0.70 -2.23
C ILE A 14 -9.09 1.98 -1.41
N GLY A 15 -8.39 2.97 -1.95
CA GLY A 15 -8.12 4.22 -1.23
C GLY A 15 -9.40 4.96 -0.82
N ARG A 16 -10.42 5.00 -1.68
CA ARG A 16 -11.74 5.55 -1.32
C ARG A 16 -12.41 4.81 -0.18
N THR A 17 -12.34 3.48 -0.19
CA THR A 17 -12.89 2.66 0.90
C THR A 17 -12.16 2.94 2.21
N VAL A 18 -10.84 3.06 2.18
CA VAL A 18 -10.04 3.43 3.36
C VAL A 18 -10.41 4.82 3.86
N ILE A 19 -10.54 5.82 2.98
CA ILE A 19 -10.97 7.19 3.32
C ILE A 19 -12.35 7.14 4.00
N ALA A 20 -13.31 6.41 3.43
CA ALA A 20 -14.65 6.29 4.00
C ALA A 20 -14.63 5.68 5.42
N HIS A 21 -13.81 4.66 5.66
CA HIS A 21 -13.65 4.07 6.99
C HIS A 21 -12.95 5.02 7.97
N LEU A 22 -11.98 5.79 7.51
CA LEU A 22 -11.26 6.76 8.35
C LEU A 22 -12.16 7.90 8.85
N GLN A 23 -13.24 8.24 8.16
CA GLN A 23 -14.24 9.22 8.62
C GLN A 23 -14.79 8.86 10.02
N GLY A 24 -14.99 7.57 10.29
CA GLY A 24 -15.50 7.10 11.59
C GLY A 24 -14.54 7.34 12.76
N PHE A 25 -13.24 7.57 12.50
CA PHE A 25 -12.26 7.88 13.54
C PHE A 25 -12.13 9.38 13.85
N GLY A 26 -12.75 10.26 13.06
CA GLY A 26 -12.68 11.70 13.24
C GLY A 26 -11.29 12.31 13.04
N CYS A 27 -10.40 11.61 12.30
CA CYS A 27 -9.09 12.12 11.95
C CYS A 27 -9.14 13.06 10.75
N LYS A 28 -8.13 13.93 10.59
CA LYS A 28 -7.96 14.71 9.38
C LYS A 28 -7.43 13.81 8.28
N ILE A 29 -8.03 13.88 7.08
CA ILE A 29 -7.64 13.04 5.93
C ILE A 29 -7.14 13.93 4.81
N LEU A 30 -5.90 13.71 4.40
CA LEU A 30 -5.30 14.28 3.19
C LEU A 30 -5.27 13.22 2.12
N ALA A 31 -5.49 13.60 0.87
CA ALA A 31 -5.50 12.70 -0.26
C ALA A 31 -4.58 13.21 -1.37
N TYR A 32 -3.93 12.29 -2.07
CA TYR A 32 -3.19 12.54 -3.29
C TYR A 32 -3.52 11.49 -4.34
N ASP A 33 -3.82 11.94 -5.53
CA ASP A 33 -3.96 11.11 -6.72
C ASP A 33 -3.70 11.96 -7.98
N LEU A 34 -3.27 11.32 -9.06
CA LEU A 34 -3.19 11.98 -10.37
C LEU A 34 -4.59 12.29 -10.93
N TYR A 35 -5.58 11.46 -10.58
CA TYR A 35 -6.98 11.59 -11.00
C TYR A 35 -7.87 11.82 -9.78
N GLN A 36 -8.19 13.09 -9.52
CA GLN A 36 -9.05 13.48 -8.42
C GLN A 36 -10.51 13.19 -8.72
N SER A 37 -11.30 12.84 -7.70
CA SER A 37 -12.73 12.63 -7.81
C SER A 37 -13.52 13.50 -6.83
N ASP A 38 -14.69 14.00 -7.25
CA ASP A 38 -15.58 14.82 -6.42
C ASP A 38 -16.07 14.05 -5.19
N GLU A 39 -16.23 12.72 -5.30
CA GLU A 39 -16.62 11.87 -4.17
C GLU A 39 -15.58 11.93 -3.04
N VAL A 40 -14.30 11.80 -3.39
CA VAL A 40 -13.21 11.86 -2.40
C VAL A 40 -13.03 13.28 -1.87
N ALA A 41 -13.21 14.31 -2.72
CA ALA A 41 -13.10 15.71 -2.30
C ALA A 41 -14.13 16.11 -1.23
N GLN A 42 -15.25 15.36 -1.09
CA GLN A 42 -16.23 15.54 -0.01
C GLN A 42 -15.78 14.91 1.32
N MET A 43 -14.81 13.98 1.29
CA MET A 43 -14.38 13.20 2.45
C MET A 43 -12.95 13.52 2.90
N ALA A 44 -12.11 14.05 2.01
CA ALA A 44 -10.70 14.30 2.23
C ALA A 44 -10.24 15.56 1.50
N GLU A 45 -9.21 16.19 2.02
CA GLU A 45 -8.56 17.35 1.40
C GLU A 45 -7.52 16.86 0.39
N TYR A 46 -7.72 17.09 -0.91
CA TYR A 46 -6.67 16.85 -1.90
C TYR A 46 -5.56 17.88 -1.79
N VAL A 47 -4.34 17.42 -1.69
CA VAL A 47 -3.13 18.27 -1.58
C VAL A 47 -2.02 17.75 -2.50
N PRO A 48 -1.03 18.59 -2.86
CA PRO A 48 0.19 18.13 -3.50
C PRO A 48 0.93 17.10 -2.63
N LEU A 49 1.70 16.21 -3.25
CA LEU A 49 2.36 15.09 -2.58
C LEU A 49 3.32 15.58 -1.47
N ASP A 50 4.11 16.61 -1.72
CA ASP A 50 5.03 17.18 -0.74
C ASP A 50 4.30 17.77 0.48
N GLU A 51 3.13 18.34 0.27
CA GLU A 51 2.29 18.84 1.36
C GLU A 51 1.69 17.68 2.16
N LEU A 52 1.27 16.60 1.49
CA LEU A 52 0.81 15.37 2.15
C LEU A 52 1.92 14.81 3.05
N TYR A 53 3.15 14.71 2.55
CA TYR A 53 4.28 14.25 3.34
C TYR A 53 4.51 15.11 4.59
N ALA A 54 4.55 16.43 4.43
CA ALA A 54 4.85 17.35 5.52
C ALA A 54 3.78 17.40 6.62
N ARG A 55 2.52 17.11 6.27
CA ARG A 55 1.38 17.29 7.19
C ARG A 55 0.87 15.99 7.82
N SER A 56 1.23 14.83 7.28
CA SER A 56 0.70 13.54 7.73
C SER A 56 1.46 12.97 8.93
N ASP A 57 0.71 12.42 9.88
CA ASP A 57 1.21 11.59 10.98
C ASP A 57 1.25 10.10 10.60
N VAL A 58 0.36 9.71 9.68
CA VAL A 58 0.28 8.37 9.09
C VAL A 58 0.16 8.52 7.59
N ILE A 59 0.91 7.75 6.81
CA ILE A 59 0.81 7.71 5.35
C ILE A 59 0.47 6.28 4.93
N THR A 60 -0.56 6.12 4.11
CA THR A 60 -0.98 4.82 3.59
C THR A 60 -1.04 4.81 2.06
N LEU A 61 -0.50 3.75 1.45
CA LEU A 61 -0.33 3.62 0.00
C LEU A 61 -1.40 2.71 -0.60
N HIS A 62 -2.12 3.22 -1.62
CA HIS A 62 -3.19 2.52 -2.33
C HIS A 62 -3.15 2.76 -3.84
N THR A 63 -1.96 2.95 -4.39
CA THR A 63 -1.72 3.14 -5.83
C THR A 63 -1.03 1.93 -6.44
N ASN A 64 -1.19 1.74 -7.75
CA ASN A 64 -0.42 0.74 -8.49
C ASN A 64 1.05 1.16 -8.59
N ALA A 65 1.96 0.19 -8.68
CA ALA A 65 3.35 0.46 -9.02
C ALA A 65 3.49 0.65 -10.55
N THR A 66 4.16 1.71 -10.94
CA THR A 66 4.52 2.03 -12.32
C THR A 66 5.99 2.46 -12.37
N ALA A 67 6.56 2.61 -13.55
CA ALA A 67 7.94 3.11 -13.68
C ALA A 67 8.09 4.54 -13.08
N GLU A 68 7.04 5.37 -13.20
CA GLU A 68 7.07 6.77 -12.76
C GLU A 68 6.98 6.93 -11.23
N ASN A 69 6.39 5.98 -10.52
CA ASN A 69 6.24 6.02 -9.07
C ASN A 69 7.06 4.93 -8.34
N HIS A 70 7.99 4.29 -9.05
CA HIS A 70 8.94 3.39 -8.42
C HIS A 70 9.73 4.13 -7.34
N HIS A 71 9.81 3.53 -6.14
CA HIS A 71 10.41 4.16 -4.97
C HIS A 71 9.83 5.56 -4.68
N LEU A 72 8.49 5.68 -4.77
CA LEU A 72 7.77 6.90 -4.38
C LEU A 72 8.13 7.35 -2.96
N ILE A 73 8.27 6.37 -2.07
CA ILE A 73 8.82 6.57 -0.72
C ILE A 73 10.30 6.20 -0.77
N ASN A 74 11.15 7.21 -0.69
CA ASN A 74 12.60 7.11 -0.74
C ASN A 74 13.24 8.09 0.27
N ALA A 75 14.55 8.17 0.34
CA ALA A 75 15.25 9.02 1.29
C ALA A 75 14.84 10.51 1.19
N GLU A 76 14.60 11.02 -0.02
CA GLU A 76 14.20 12.41 -0.23
C GLU A 76 12.77 12.66 0.28
N SER A 77 11.82 11.80 -0.08
CA SER A 77 10.42 11.92 0.37
C SER A 77 10.32 11.71 1.89
N LEU A 78 11.05 10.74 2.45
CA LEU A 78 11.13 10.51 3.90
C LEU A 78 11.65 11.75 4.65
N ALA A 79 12.65 12.45 4.11
CA ALA A 79 13.16 13.66 4.71
C ALA A 79 12.11 14.80 4.82
N LYS A 80 11.13 14.84 3.92
CA LYS A 80 10.02 15.81 3.91
C LYS A 80 8.92 15.49 4.92
N MET A 81 8.86 14.26 5.42
CA MET A 81 7.82 13.80 6.35
C MET A 81 8.06 14.29 7.78
N LYS A 82 7.04 14.18 8.62
CA LYS A 82 7.19 14.42 10.06
C LYS A 82 8.12 13.40 10.70
N ASP A 83 8.83 13.80 11.75
CA ASP A 83 9.55 12.86 12.60
C ASP A 83 8.55 11.97 13.34
N GLY A 84 8.81 10.66 13.33
CA GLY A 84 7.93 9.67 13.93
C GLY A 84 6.71 9.29 13.07
N VAL A 85 6.68 9.66 11.79
CA VAL A 85 5.60 9.27 10.86
C VAL A 85 5.43 7.75 10.82
N LEU A 86 4.18 7.29 10.68
CA LEU A 86 3.87 5.88 10.43
C LEU A 86 3.61 5.65 8.96
N ILE A 87 4.14 4.57 8.40
CA ILE A 87 3.97 4.21 6.99
C ILE A 87 3.25 2.88 6.88
N VAL A 88 2.20 2.83 6.06
CA VAL A 88 1.44 1.60 5.78
C VAL A 88 1.45 1.33 4.28
N ASN A 89 1.90 0.13 3.89
CA ASN A 89 1.89 -0.29 2.49
C ASN A 89 1.19 -1.65 2.34
N THR A 90 0.00 -1.61 1.77
CA THR A 90 -0.77 -2.80 1.36
C THR A 90 -1.00 -2.81 -0.16
N ALA A 91 -0.21 -2.03 -0.90
CA ALA A 91 -0.34 -1.87 -2.34
C ALA A 91 0.69 -2.70 -3.11
N ARG A 92 1.92 -2.19 -3.25
CA ARG A 92 3.04 -2.87 -3.95
C ARG A 92 4.37 -2.53 -3.27
N GLY A 93 5.26 -3.52 -3.13
CA GLY A 93 6.58 -3.35 -2.52
C GLY A 93 7.43 -2.30 -3.21
N ALA A 94 7.46 -2.31 -4.54
CA ALA A 94 8.24 -1.37 -5.37
C ALA A 94 7.89 0.13 -5.19
N LEU A 95 6.87 0.47 -4.40
CA LEU A 95 6.56 1.86 -4.04
C LEU A 95 7.50 2.41 -2.95
N ILE A 96 8.21 1.56 -2.25
CA ILE A 96 9.10 1.95 -1.13
C ILE A 96 10.51 1.46 -1.41
N ASP A 97 11.48 2.36 -1.34
CA ASP A 97 12.89 2.01 -1.19
C ASP A 97 13.10 1.44 0.22
N GLU A 98 13.23 0.12 0.33
CA GLU A 98 13.31 -0.57 1.62
C GLU A 98 14.60 -0.22 2.39
N GLU A 99 15.72 0.02 1.72
CA GLU A 99 16.95 0.42 2.39
C GLU A 99 16.81 1.84 2.98
N ALA A 100 16.18 2.76 2.26
CA ALA A 100 15.86 4.09 2.78
C ALA A 100 14.88 4.02 3.96
N LEU A 101 13.87 3.14 3.88
CA LEU A 101 12.91 2.92 4.97
C LEU A 101 13.61 2.35 6.22
N ILE A 102 14.50 1.36 6.07
CA ILE A 102 15.26 0.77 7.18
C ILE A 102 16.09 1.87 7.87
N ALA A 103 16.85 2.65 7.11
CA ALA A 103 17.65 3.75 7.67
C ALA A 103 16.79 4.78 8.41
N ALA A 104 15.60 5.10 7.88
CA ALA A 104 14.66 6.02 8.52
C ALA A 104 14.03 5.44 9.80
N LEU A 105 13.77 4.13 9.86
CA LEU A 105 13.31 3.44 11.07
C LEU A 105 14.40 3.40 12.14
N GLU A 106 15.64 3.09 11.77
CA GLU A 106 16.80 3.05 12.67
C GLU A 106 17.11 4.43 13.27
N SER A 107 16.96 5.51 12.50
CA SER A 107 17.16 6.88 12.97
C SER A 107 15.99 7.44 13.78
N GLY A 108 14.83 6.77 13.78
CA GLY A 108 13.60 7.26 14.40
C GLY A 108 12.83 8.29 13.55
N LYS A 109 13.30 8.60 12.32
CA LYS A 109 12.57 9.46 11.38
C LYS A 109 11.20 8.87 11.05
N VAL A 110 11.15 7.55 10.83
CA VAL A 110 9.92 6.77 10.74
C VAL A 110 9.69 6.10 12.09
N GLY A 111 8.53 6.34 12.71
CA GLY A 111 8.16 5.81 14.01
C GLY A 111 7.75 4.33 13.97
N GLY A 112 7.28 3.87 12.81
CA GLY A 112 6.91 2.47 12.57
C GLY A 112 6.36 2.24 11.18
N ALA A 113 6.31 0.97 10.77
CA ALA A 113 5.78 0.58 9.47
C ALA A 113 4.88 -0.65 9.54
N GLY A 114 3.81 -0.66 8.72
CA GLY A 114 2.96 -1.82 8.46
C GLY A 114 3.05 -2.18 6.98
N LEU A 115 3.62 -3.34 6.67
CA LEU A 115 3.93 -3.76 5.32
C LEU A 115 3.28 -5.12 5.04
N ASP A 116 2.34 -5.17 4.11
CA ASP A 116 1.80 -6.45 3.60
C ASP A 116 2.57 -6.91 2.36
N VAL A 117 3.34 -6.02 1.77
CA VAL A 117 4.10 -6.22 0.54
C VAL A 117 5.55 -5.75 0.73
N VAL A 118 6.47 -6.45 0.10
CA VAL A 118 7.90 -6.10 0.03
C VAL A 118 8.36 -6.13 -1.42
N GLU A 119 9.46 -5.43 -1.71
CA GLU A 119 10.03 -5.45 -3.06
C GLU A 119 10.52 -6.86 -3.41
N GLU A 120 10.45 -7.27 -4.67
CA GLU A 120 10.91 -8.59 -5.15
C GLU A 120 10.31 -9.80 -4.41
N GLU A 121 9.11 -9.67 -3.86
CA GLU A 121 8.45 -10.71 -3.04
C GLU A 121 7.99 -11.96 -3.79
N ASN A 122 7.99 -11.96 -5.13
CA ASN A 122 7.42 -13.06 -5.93
C ASN A 122 8.00 -14.43 -5.59
N ASP A 123 9.30 -14.50 -5.29
CA ASP A 123 9.98 -15.74 -4.90
C ASP A 123 9.76 -16.15 -3.43
N LEU A 124 9.10 -15.29 -2.65
CA LEU A 124 8.91 -15.48 -1.22
C LEU A 124 7.50 -15.91 -0.87
N VAL A 125 6.50 -15.16 -1.39
CA VAL A 125 5.11 -15.22 -0.94
C VAL A 125 4.37 -16.44 -1.48
N TYR A 126 4.68 -16.87 -2.70
CA TYR A 126 3.97 -17.97 -3.37
C TYR A 126 4.61 -19.35 -3.21
N PHE A 127 5.66 -19.47 -2.40
CA PHE A 127 6.36 -20.73 -2.20
C PHE A 127 6.39 -21.14 -0.72
N ASN A 128 6.30 -22.45 -0.47
CA ASN A 128 6.51 -22.97 0.87
C ASN A 128 7.99 -22.87 1.25
N ARG A 129 8.31 -21.94 2.11
CA ARG A 129 9.65 -21.67 2.65
C ARG A 129 9.82 -22.15 4.10
N ALA A 130 8.91 -22.99 4.59
CA ALA A 130 8.99 -23.49 5.96
C ALA A 130 10.32 -24.24 6.17
N GLY A 131 11.08 -23.84 7.20
CA GLY A 131 12.37 -24.43 7.55
C GLY A 131 13.57 -23.96 6.70
N ALA A 132 13.38 -23.02 5.76
CA ALA A 132 14.46 -22.41 4.99
C ALA A 132 14.76 -20.99 5.44
N ALA A 133 16.02 -20.56 5.33
CA ALA A 133 16.37 -19.15 5.44
C ALA A 133 15.73 -18.37 4.28
N LEU A 134 15.07 -17.24 4.59
CA LEU A 134 14.53 -16.39 3.53
C LEU A 134 15.68 -15.61 2.89
N PRO A 135 15.91 -15.75 1.58
CA PRO A 135 17.01 -15.09 0.87
C PRO A 135 16.67 -13.62 0.54
N HIS A 136 16.12 -12.88 1.52
CA HIS A 136 15.68 -11.51 1.34
C HIS A 136 16.14 -10.67 2.54
N ARG A 137 17.24 -9.92 2.36
CA ARG A 137 17.93 -9.23 3.43
C ARG A 137 17.04 -8.16 4.09
N THR A 138 16.44 -7.27 3.29
CA THR A 138 15.64 -6.15 3.79
C THR A 138 14.41 -6.63 4.55
N MET A 139 13.68 -7.61 4.02
CA MET A 139 12.54 -8.23 4.71
C MET A 139 12.95 -8.85 6.06
N ASN A 140 14.10 -9.52 6.13
CA ASN A 140 14.56 -10.10 7.39
C ASN A 140 14.89 -9.02 8.43
N ILE A 141 15.49 -7.90 8.00
CA ILE A 141 15.77 -6.75 8.87
C ILE A 141 14.44 -6.14 9.35
N LEU A 142 13.52 -5.81 8.43
CA LEU A 142 12.22 -5.21 8.74
C LEU A 142 11.42 -6.08 9.73
N ARG A 143 11.40 -7.39 9.55
CA ARG A 143 10.74 -8.32 10.48
C ARG A 143 11.38 -8.41 11.86
N SER A 144 12.64 -8.05 12.01
CA SER A 144 13.35 -8.03 13.29
C SER A 144 13.09 -6.75 14.10
N MET A 145 12.58 -5.69 13.48
CA MET A 145 12.33 -4.41 14.12
C MET A 145 11.06 -4.42 14.97
N PRO A 146 11.09 -3.99 16.23
CA PRO A 146 9.93 -4.06 17.13
C PRO A 146 8.79 -3.11 16.75
N ASN A 147 9.07 -2.09 15.95
CA ASN A 147 8.12 -1.08 15.46
C ASN A 147 7.67 -1.34 13.99
N VAL A 148 7.93 -2.54 13.47
CA VAL A 148 7.52 -2.94 12.12
C VAL A 148 6.66 -4.19 12.16
N ILE A 149 5.56 -4.16 11.41
CA ILE A 149 4.71 -5.33 11.16
C ILE A 149 4.87 -5.70 9.69
N VAL A 150 5.27 -6.94 9.41
CA VAL A 150 5.32 -7.48 8.05
C VAL A 150 4.38 -8.68 7.97
N SER A 151 3.39 -8.60 7.07
CA SER A 151 2.51 -9.71 6.72
C SER A 151 2.84 -10.25 5.32
N PRO A 152 2.56 -11.54 5.05
CA PRO A 152 3.04 -12.20 3.81
C PRO A 152 2.07 -12.00 2.65
N HIS A 153 1.82 -10.76 2.23
CA HIS A 153 0.92 -10.38 1.13
C HIS A 153 -0.45 -11.07 1.24
N ASN A 154 -1.05 -10.97 2.41
CA ASN A 154 -2.31 -11.65 2.73
C ASN A 154 -3.46 -10.72 3.13
N ALA A 155 -3.33 -9.41 2.94
CA ALA A 155 -4.40 -8.46 3.22
C ALA A 155 -5.69 -8.75 2.42
N PHE A 156 -5.57 -9.39 1.26
CA PHE A 156 -6.71 -9.84 0.45
C PHE A 156 -7.37 -11.12 0.99
N TYR A 157 -6.71 -11.90 1.85
CA TYR A 157 -7.09 -13.27 2.20
C TYR A 157 -8.23 -13.30 3.21
N THR A 158 -9.43 -13.04 2.72
CA THR A 158 -10.69 -13.20 3.45
C THR A 158 -11.62 -14.12 2.67
N ASP A 159 -12.54 -14.80 3.36
CA ASP A 159 -13.49 -15.73 2.72
C ASP A 159 -14.24 -15.06 1.56
N VAL A 160 -14.67 -13.81 1.75
CA VAL A 160 -15.40 -13.04 0.74
C VAL A 160 -14.54 -12.74 -0.49
N ASN A 161 -13.30 -12.27 -0.27
CA ASN A 161 -12.41 -11.91 -1.38
C ASN A 161 -11.96 -13.15 -2.14
N VAL A 162 -11.56 -14.22 -1.44
CA VAL A 162 -11.15 -15.47 -2.08
C VAL A 162 -12.29 -16.06 -2.90
N ALA A 163 -13.51 -16.11 -2.36
CA ALA A 163 -14.68 -16.58 -3.09
C ALA A 163 -14.99 -15.71 -4.33
N SER A 164 -14.82 -14.38 -4.20
CA SER A 164 -14.99 -13.45 -5.33
C SER A 164 -13.95 -13.67 -6.43
N MET A 165 -12.68 -13.81 -6.05
CA MET A 165 -11.59 -14.05 -7.01
C MET A 165 -11.80 -15.36 -7.79
N VAL A 166 -12.16 -16.44 -7.09
CA VAL A 166 -12.44 -17.74 -7.72
C VAL A 166 -13.64 -17.62 -8.66
N ARG A 167 -14.72 -16.97 -8.24
CA ARG A 167 -15.92 -16.77 -9.07
C ARG A 167 -15.59 -15.98 -10.33
N SER A 168 -14.92 -14.85 -10.20
CA SER A 168 -14.52 -14.03 -11.35
C SER A 168 -13.68 -14.82 -12.35
N GLY A 169 -12.70 -15.60 -11.88
CA GLY A 169 -11.89 -16.44 -12.78
C GLY A 169 -12.71 -17.47 -13.56
N PHE A 170 -13.72 -18.10 -12.93
CA PHE A 170 -14.63 -19.00 -13.63
C PHE A 170 -15.57 -18.29 -14.61
N GLU A 171 -16.09 -17.12 -14.26
CA GLU A 171 -16.93 -16.31 -15.14
C GLU A 171 -16.14 -15.86 -16.37
N GLU A 172 -14.93 -15.35 -16.20
CA GLU A 172 -14.03 -14.93 -17.28
C GLU A 172 -13.66 -16.10 -18.20
N LEU A 173 -13.33 -17.27 -17.65
CA LEU A 173 -13.06 -18.48 -18.44
C LEU A 173 -14.30 -18.91 -19.25
N THR A 174 -15.48 -18.83 -18.65
CA THR A 174 -16.75 -19.15 -19.31
C THR A 174 -17.02 -18.18 -20.47
N ASP A 175 -16.75 -16.91 -20.29
CA ASP A 175 -16.89 -15.88 -21.32
C ASP A 175 -15.91 -16.10 -22.47
N PHE A 176 -14.64 -16.40 -22.14
CA PHE A 176 -13.63 -16.74 -23.14
C PHE A 176 -14.03 -17.94 -23.99
N VAL A 177 -14.45 -19.05 -23.37
CA VAL A 177 -14.87 -20.28 -24.09
C VAL A 177 -16.10 -20.01 -24.95
N ALA A 178 -16.99 -19.14 -24.50
CA ALA A 178 -18.21 -18.76 -25.25
C ALA A 178 -17.97 -17.68 -26.33
N GLY A 179 -16.74 -17.21 -26.50
CA GLY A 179 -16.39 -16.14 -27.46
C GLY A 179 -17.02 -14.79 -27.10
N ARG A 180 -17.34 -14.56 -25.83
CA ARG A 180 -17.87 -13.28 -25.36
C ARG A 180 -16.72 -12.32 -25.04
N SER A 181 -16.99 -11.02 -25.20
CA SER A 181 -16.02 -9.97 -24.79
C SER A 181 -15.81 -10.04 -23.27
N ASN A 182 -14.55 -10.06 -22.87
CA ASN A 182 -14.16 -10.03 -21.47
C ASN A 182 -13.58 -8.64 -21.12
N PRO A 183 -14.23 -7.87 -20.22
CA PRO A 183 -13.73 -6.55 -19.83
C PRO A 183 -12.40 -6.60 -19.04
N CYS A 184 -12.01 -7.78 -18.56
CA CYS A 184 -10.77 -8.01 -17.82
C CYS A 184 -9.64 -8.55 -18.70
N GLU A 185 -9.86 -8.67 -20.03
CA GLU A 185 -8.84 -9.14 -20.97
C GLU A 185 -7.62 -8.21 -20.97
N VAL A 186 -6.46 -8.77 -20.67
CA VAL A 186 -5.19 -8.04 -20.72
C VAL A 186 -4.70 -8.10 -22.17
N PRO A 187 -4.54 -6.95 -22.85
CA PRO A 187 -3.97 -6.94 -24.19
C PRO A 187 -2.55 -7.50 -24.16
N LEU A 188 -2.27 -8.39 -25.11
CA LEU A 188 -0.94 -9.01 -25.28
C LEU A 188 0.08 -7.99 -25.81
#